data_a1e05f94554d9cc496890a304d5912c1
#
_entry.id   a1e05f94554d9cc496890a304d5912c1
#
_cell.length_a   1.000
_cell.length_b   1.000
_cell.length_c   1.000
_cell.angle_alpha   90.00
_cell.angle_beta   90.00
_cell.angle_gamma   90.00
#
_symmetry.space_group_name_H-M   'P 1'
#
loop_
_entity.id
_entity.type
_entity.pdbx_description
1 polymer ?
#
loop_
_entity_poly.entity_id
_entity_poly.type
_entity_poly.pdbx_seq_one_letter_code
_entity_poly.pdbx_strand_id
1 'polypeptide(L)'
;MSFIFPPRLAWAARCMISLAAVSAFNAVPAMADEVNVYSYREPDLIKPLLTAFTDQTGIKVNFIYAKDGLIERMQAEGANSPADVLLTPEFGLLTRAKEAGVTGANLSPELVAAVPATLRDPEGHWYALTRRARVFYVSKDRVKETAMTYEELADPNWKGRVCMRSGQHTYSVALVASMIANDGKEQAEAWLQGLKANLARKPAGGDREAVRDVQAGLCDVAVGNTYYMAAMLKNPEQKAWADAVRIVFPNADGRGTHVNVSGMAMAAHAPNKASAEKLMGFLVSPAAQKIYAAGNSEYPVVPGIDATDLVRSWGELKPDKLPLAEIGRLRKEASELVDKVQFDAGPGS
;
A
#
# COMPACT_ATOMS: atom_id res chain seq x y z
N MET A 1 102.76 43.17 41.02
CA MET A 1 102.35 43.33 39.62
C MET A 1 101.09 42.51 39.40
N SER A 2 99.96 43.11 39.44
CA SER A 2 98.68 42.45 39.37
C SER A 2 98.06 42.74 37.99
N PHE A 3 97.73 41.76 37.21
CA PHE A 3 96.95 41.93 35.97
C PHE A 3 95.51 41.57 36.25
N ILE A 4 94.64 42.51 36.03
CA ILE A 4 93.19 42.40 36.12
C ILE A 4 92.64 42.09 34.71
N PHE A 5 91.92 41.02 34.54
CA PHE A 5 91.17 40.77 33.33
C PHE A 5 89.66 40.97 33.55
N PRO A 6 88.93 41.59 32.63
CA PRO A 6 87.48 41.83 32.78
C PRO A 6 86.60 40.61 32.38
N PRO A 7 85.37 40.53 32.92
CA PRO A 7 84.51 39.36 32.64
C PRO A 7 83.82 39.49 31.29
N ARG A 8 83.77 38.38 30.55
CA ARG A 8 83.02 38.22 29.33
C ARG A 8 81.54 37.99 29.59
N LEU A 9 80.70 38.90 29.07
CA LEU A 9 79.25 38.74 29.01
C LEU A 9 78.90 37.51 28.10
N ALA A 10 78.25 36.50 28.67
CA ALA A 10 77.65 35.41 27.92
C ALA A 10 76.20 35.77 27.51
N TRP A 11 75.92 35.92 26.22
CA TRP A 11 74.57 36.05 25.67
C TRP A 11 73.95 34.71 25.64
N ALA A 12 72.92 34.48 26.47
CA ALA A 12 72.09 33.31 26.40
C ALA A 12 70.97 33.56 25.34
N ALA A 13 71.09 32.94 24.15
CA ALA A 13 70.06 32.94 23.19
C ALA A 13 68.93 31.91 23.62
N ARG A 14 67.75 32.41 23.99
CA ARG A 14 66.60 31.64 24.27
C ARG A 14 65.92 31.26 22.92
N CYS A 15 66.12 30.04 22.46
CA CYS A 15 65.28 29.42 21.41
C CYS A 15 63.90 29.12 21.97
N MET A 16 62.88 29.93 21.63
CA MET A 16 61.49 29.56 21.81
C MET A 16 61.10 28.58 20.69
N ILE A 17 60.99 27.32 21.03
CA ILE A 17 60.35 26.32 20.16
C ILE A 17 58.84 26.48 20.33
N SER A 18 58.19 27.11 19.33
CA SER A 18 56.72 27.16 19.23
C SER A 18 56.23 25.80 18.79
N LEU A 19 55.69 25.01 19.69
CA LEU A 19 54.93 23.77 19.39
C LEU A 19 53.61 24.16 18.75
N ALA A 20 53.53 24.19 17.43
CA ALA A 20 52.26 24.24 16.70
C ALA A 20 51.58 22.87 16.83
N ALA A 21 50.62 22.74 17.72
CA ALA A 21 49.74 21.58 17.80
C ALA A 21 48.84 21.58 16.56
N VAL A 22 49.20 20.80 15.56
CA VAL A 22 48.33 20.47 14.42
C VAL A 22 47.27 19.53 14.95
N SER A 23 46.12 20.08 15.32
CA SER A 23 44.90 19.28 15.56
C SER A 23 44.44 18.69 14.23
N ALA A 24 44.90 17.48 13.90
CA ALA A 24 44.32 16.71 12.85
C ALA A 24 42.88 16.36 13.26
N PHE A 25 41.92 17.12 12.78
CA PHE A 25 40.52 16.70 12.77
C PHE A 25 40.46 15.42 11.90
N ASN A 26 40.45 14.28 12.57
CA ASN A 26 40.01 13.03 11.91
C ASN A 26 38.52 13.25 11.58
N ALA A 27 38.22 13.76 10.39
CA ALA A 27 36.89 13.66 9.83
C ALA A 27 36.63 12.16 9.66
N VAL A 28 35.93 11.56 10.63
CA VAL A 28 35.30 10.27 10.45
C VAL A 28 34.41 10.48 9.23
N PRO A 29 34.60 9.70 8.12
CA PRO A 29 33.72 9.80 6.99
C PRO A 29 32.31 9.57 7.54
N ALA A 30 31.43 10.57 7.43
CA ALA A 30 30.00 10.37 7.72
C ALA A 30 29.56 9.26 6.79
N MET A 31 29.23 8.08 7.32
CA MET A 31 28.59 7.04 6.55
C MET A 31 27.35 7.70 5.95
N ALA A 32 27.22 7.63 4.63
CA ALA A 32 26.06 8.19 3.97
C ALA A 32 24.80 7.58 4.62
N ASP A 33 23.88 8.43 5.05
CA ASP A 33 22.60 7.98 5.61
C ASP A 33 21.97 6.97 4.65
N GLU A 34 21.48 5.86 5.16
CA GLU A 34 20.80 4.85 4.37
C GLU A 34 19.46 4.45 4.99
N VAL A 35 18.59 3.82 4.20
CA VAL A 35 17.34 3.22 4.63
C VAL A 35 17.12 1.91 3.90
N ASN A 36 16.74 0.86 4.64
CA ASN A 36 16.50 -0.48 4.14
C ASN A 36 15.01 -0.73 4.00
N VAL A 37 14.55 -0.94 2.77
CA VAL A 37 13.15 -1.13 2.42
C VAL A 37 12.88 -2.58 2.05
N TYR A 38 12.03 -3.24 2.82
CA TYR A 38 11.44 -4.53 2.47
C TYR A 38 10.10 -4.30 1.77
N SER A 39 9.90 -4.87 0.59
CA SER A 39 8.73 -4.55 -0.22
C SER A 39 8.07 -5.78 -0.83
N TYR A 40 6.78 -5.89 -0.61
CA TYR A 40 5.88 -6.74 -1.39
C TYR A 40 5.38 -6.03 -2.67
N ARG A 41 5.69 -4.74 -2.83
CA ARG A 41 5.34 -3.97 -4.04
C ARG A 41 6.36 -4.23 -5.14
N GLU A 42 5.85 -4.42 -6.36
CA GLU A 42 6.66 -4.61 -7.56
C GLU A 42 7.69 -3.48 -7.72
N PRO A 43 8.96 -3.82 -8.08
CA PRO A 43 10.02 -2.83 -8.21
C PRO A 43 9.70 -1.67 -9.15
N ASP A 44 9.05 -1.94 -10.28
CA ASP A 44 8.73 -0.92 -11.29
C ASP A 44 7.73 0.14 -10.79
N LEU A 45 6.91 -0.22 -9.80
CA LEU A 45 5.97 0.70 -9.16
C LEU A 45 6.60 1.56 -8.08
N ILE A 46 7.66 1.08 -7.42
CA ILE A 46 8.22 1.75 -6.25
C ILE A 46 9.56 2.44 -6.50
N LYS A 47 10.37 1.93 -7.42
CA LYS A 47 11.68 2.52 -7.76
C LYS A 47 11.63 4.00 -8.11
N PRO A 48 10.66 4.50 -8.91
CA PRO A 48 10.58 5.94 -9.20
C PRO A 48 10.47 6.81 -7.95
N LEU A 49 9.74 6.34 -6.93
CA LEU A 49 9.60 7.04 -5.64
C LEU A 49 10.90 7.00 -4.84
N LEU A 50 11.54 5.82 -4.76
CA LEU A 50 12.79 5.66 -4.01
C LEU A 50 13.93 6.46 -4.65
N THR A 51 13.97 6.53 -5.99
CA THR A 51 14.92 7.38 -6.73
C THR A 51 14.67 8.85 -6.41
N ALA A 52 13.42 9.33 -6.51
CA ALA A 52 13.08 10.71 -6.20
C ALA A 52 13.40 11.09 -4.74
N PHE A 53 13.23 10.17 -3.79
CA PHE A 53 13.65 10.35 -2.40
C PHE A 53 15.16 10.51 -2.28
N THR A 54 15.94 9.61 -2.90
CA THR A 54 17.41 9.68 -2.88
C THR A 54 17.91 10.97 -3.53
N ASP A 55 17.35 11.37 -4.68
CA ASP A 55 17.72 12.61 -5.37
C ASP A 55 17.46 13.86 -4.53
N GLN A 56 16.37 13.85 -3.74
CA GLN A 56 16.00 14.98 -2.88
C GLN A 56 16.81 15.04 -1.59
N THR A 57 17.18 13.90 -1.00
CA THR A 57 17.71 13.82 0.36
C THR A 57 19.17 13.41 0.45
N GLY A 58 19.72 12.80 -0.59
CA GLY A 58 21.03 12.15 -0.58
C GLY A 58 21.06 10.82 0.20
N ILE A 59 19.95 10.39 0.80
CA ILE A 59 19.86 9.14 1.56
C ILE A 59 19.79 7.97 0.58
N LYS A 60 20.70 7.01 0.75
CA LYS A 60 20.73 5.79 -0.06
C LYS A 60 19.58 4.86 0.34
N VAL A 61 18.84 4.35 -0.64
CA VAL A 61 17.81 3.33 -0.40
C VAL A 61 18.33 1.96 -0.81
N ASN A 62 18.39 1.03 0.14
CA ASN A 62 18.59 -0.39 -0.10
C ASN A 62 17.23 -1.06 -0.19
N PHE A 63 16.97 -1.79 -1.27
CA PHE A 63 15.63 -2.28 -1.60
C PHE A 63 15.65 -3.81 -1.80
N ILE A 64 14.78 -4.51 -1.06
CA ILE A 64 14.54 -5.94 -1.21
C ILE A 64 13.07 -6.16 -1.58
N TYR A 65 12.84 -6.86 -2.69
CA TYR A 65 11.52 -7.27 -3.15
C TYR A 65 11.34 -8.78 -2.98
N ALA A 66 10.17 -9.17 -2.45
CA ALA A 66 9.68 -10.55 -2.50
C ALA A 66 8.17 -10.56 -2.62
N LYS A 67 7.62 -11.58 -3.29
CA LYS A 67 6.16 -11.76 -3.42
C LYS A 67 5.52 -12.19 -2.11
N ASP A 68 6.27 -12.90 -1.26
CA ASP A 68 5.85 -13.45 0.03
C ASP A 68 7.03 -13.57 1.01
N GLY A 69 6.77 -13.95 2.25
CA GLY A 69 7.79 -14.33 3.24
C GLY A 69 8.53 -13.18 3.92
N LEU A 70 8.29 -11.89 3.60
CA LEU A 70 9.05 -10.79 4.22
C LEU A 70 8.66 -10.57 5.70
N ILE A 71 7.41 -10.77 6.07
CA ILE A 71 6.96 -10.66 7.46
C ILE A 71 7.61 -11.77 8.30
N GLU A 72 7.58 -13.00 7.82
CA GLU A 72 8.20 -14.17 8.46
C GLU A 72 9.72 -14.01 8.56
N ARG A 73 10.34 -13.41 7.53
CA ARG A 73 11.74 -13.07 7.54
C ARG A 73 12.06 -12.04 8.63
N MET A 74 11.29 -10.94 8.71
CA MET A 74 11.47 -9.93 9.77
C MET A 74 11.28 -10.53 11.17
N GLN A 75 10.33 -11.48 11.35
CA GLN A 75 10.16 -12.21 12.61
C GLN A 75 11.38 -13.05 12.95
N ALA A 76 11.92 -13.80 11.98
CA ALA A 76 13.09 -14.64 12.18
C ALA A 76 14.37 -13.83 12.44
N GLU A 77 14.52 -12.68 11.81
CA GLU A 77 15.62 -11.73 12.03
C GLU A 77 15.51 -11.05 13.42
N GLY A 78 14.28 -10.86 13.93
CA GLY A 78 14.01 -10.27 15.24
C GLY A 78 14.66 -8.89 15.41
N ALA A 79 15.34 -8.68 16.53
CA ALA A 79 16.03 -7.41 16.82
C ALA A 79 17.24 -7.14 15.89
N ASN A 80 17.71 -8.12 15.15
CA ASN A 80 18.79 -7.99 14.18
C ASN A 80 18.29 -7.74 12.75
N SER A 81 16.98 -7.55 12.56
CA SER A 81 16.44 -7.24 11.23
C SER A 81 17.06 -5.95 10.68
N PRO A 82 17.60 -5.99 9.46
CA PRO A 82 18.10 -4.77 8.82
C PRO A 82 16.97 -3.90 8.27
N ALA A 83 15.73 -4.38 8.26
CA ALA A 83 14.59 -3.65 7.69
C ALA A 83 14.28 -2.38 8.49
N ASP A 84 14.10 -1.27 7.78
CA ASP A 84 13.64 0.00 8.36
C ASP A 84 12.17 0.29 8.01
N VAL A 85 11.78 0.01 6.76
CA VAL A 85 10.43 0.25 6.26
C VAL A 85 9.92 -0.98 5.50
N LEU A 86 8.69 -1.40 5.81
CA LEU A 86 7.95 -2.41 5.06
C LEU A 86 6.93 -1.72 4.14
N LEU A 87 6.94 -2.08 2.86
CA LEU A 87 5.95 -1.63 1.87
C LEU A 87 5.06 -2.79 1.43
N THR A 88 3.74 -2.58 1.42
CA THR A 88 2.77 -3.64 1.08
C THR A 88 1.81 -3.20 -0.03
N PRO A 89 1.32 -4.16 -0.85
CA PRO A 89 0.30 -3.90 -1.86
C PRO A 89 -1.13 -3.83 -1.29
N GLU A 90 -1.37 -4.23 -0.02
CA GLU A 90 -2.71 -4.25 0.55
C GLU A 90 -2.68 -4.22 2.09
N PHE A 91 -3.77 -3.71 2.72
CA PHE A 91 -3.80 -3.47 4.16
C PHE A 91 -3.80 -4.73 5.03
N GLY A 92 -4.26 -5.87 4.52
CA GLY A 92 -4.23 -7.12 5.28
C GLY A 92 -2.81 -7.60 5.60
N LEU A 93 -1.82 -7.30 4.73
CA LEU A 93 -0.41 -7.52 5.04
C LEU A 93 0.09 -6.57 6.12
N LEU A 94 -0.40 -5.32 6.15
CA LEU A 94 -0.07 -4.35 7.21
C LEU A 94 -0.62 -4.80 8.57
N THR A 95 -1.88 -5.24 8.59
CA THR A 95 -2.51 -5.81 9.79
C THR A 95 -1.72 -7.02 10.30
N ARG A 96 -1.39 -7.95 9.39
CA ARG A 96 -0.59 -9.14 9.73
C ARG A 96 0.81 -8.79 10.24
N ALA A 97 1.46 -7.77 9.65
CA ALA A 97 2.76 -7.30 10.13
C ALA A 97 2.69 -6.74 11.56
N LYS A 98 1.62 -5.99 11.88
CA LYS A 98 1.34 -5.51 13.25
C LYS A 98 1.12 -6.68 14.21
N GLU A 99 0.24 -7.63 13.86
CA GLU A 99 -0.06 -8.82 14.66
C GLU A 99 1.18 -9.70 14.89
N ALA A 100 2.06 -9.77 13.89
CA ALA A 100 3.34 -10.48 13.98
C ALA A 100 4.39 -9.76 14.84
N GLY A 101 4.11 -8.53 15.32
CA GLY A 101 5.02 -7.76 16.16
C GLY A 101 6.24 -7.19 15.41
N VAL A 102 6.23 -7.17 14.07
CA VAL A 102 7.38 -6.70 13.27
C VAL A 102 7.32 -5.21 12.92
N THR A 103 6.29 -4.49 13.38
CA THR A 103 6.11 -3.06 13.13
C THR A 103 6.28 -2.24 14.42
N GLY A 104 6.90 -1.08 14.30
CA GLY A 104 7.00 -0.05 15.34
C GLY A 104 5.98 1.08 15.12
N ALA A 105 5.46 1.63 16.21
CA ALA A 105 4.58 2.80 16.14
C ALA A 105 5.36 4.05 15.71
N ASN A 106 4.78 4.82 14.79
CA ASN A 106 5.27 6.12 14.37
C ASN A 106 4.10 7.11 14.29
N LEU A 107 3.94 7.92 15.32
CA LEU A 107 2.88 8.94 15.41
C LEU A 107 3.42 10.34 15.10
N SER A 108 4.35 10.45 14.13
CA SER A 108 4.84 11.76 13.72
C SER A 108 3.68 12.68 13.29
N PRO A 109 3.67 13.96 13.68
CA PRO A 109 2.61 14.89 13.31
C PRO A 109 2.39 14.98 11.80
N GLU A 110 3.45 14.85 11.01
CA GLU A 110 3.41 14.86 9.55
C GLU A 110 2.56 13.71 9.00
N LEU A 111 2.80 12.47 9.42
CA LEU A 111 2.05 11.29 8.97
C LEU A 111 0.60 11.33 9.43
N VAL A 112 0.38 11.74 10.68
CA VAL A 112 -0.96 11.86 11.27
C VAL A 112 -1.81 12.91 10.55
N ALA A 113 -1.21 14.02 10.14
CA ALA A 113 -1.87 15.09 9.39
C ALA A 113 -2.12 14.72 7.93
N ALA A 114 -1.17 14.01 7.28
CA ALA A 114 -1.25 13.69 5.87
C ALA A 114 -2.23 12.56 5.55
N VAL A 115 -2.31 11.52 6.43
CA VAL A 115 -3.14 10.33 6.15
C VAL A 115 -4.40 10.33 7.01
N PRO A 116 -5.60 10.32 6.40
CA PRO A 116 -6.87 10.28 7.14
C PRO A 116 -6.94 9.12 8.14
N ALA A 117 -7.62 9.33 9.27
CA ALA A 117 -7.71 8.35 10.36
C ALA A 117 -8.30 6.98 9.91
N THR A 118 -9.20 6.98 8.93
CA THR A 118 -9.78 5.76 8.35
C THR A 118 -8.79 4.95 7.51
N LEU A 119 -7.66 5.56 7.11
CA LEU A 119 -6.65 4.98 6.21
C LEU A 119 -5.31 4.72 6.92
N ARG A 120 -5.29 4.67 8.24
CA ARG A 120 -4.10 4.36 9.04
C ARG A 120 -4.45 3.56 10.28
N ASP A 121 -3.47 2.93 10.84
CA ASP A 121 -3.60 2.30 12.16
C ASP A 121 -3.75 3.38 13.25
N PRO A 122 -4.70 3.25 14.18
CA PRO A 122 -4.90 4.25 15.24
C PRO A 122 -3.69 4.36 16.19
N GLU A 123 -2.90 3.29 16.34
CA GLU A 123 -1.69 3.26 17.16
C GLU A 123 -0.42 3.62 16.35
N GLY A 124 -0.56 3.94 15.06
CA GLY A 124 0.54 4.40 14.21
C GLY A 124 1.45 3.29 13.67
N HIS A 125 1.03 2.03 13.69
CA HIS A 125 1.83 0.92 13.17
C HIS A 125 1.91 0.88 11.65
N TRP A 126 0.92 1.44 10.94
CA TRP A 126 0.93 1.50 9.49
C TRP A 126 0.13 2.68 8.95
N TYR A 127 0.46 3.09 7.73
CA TYR A 127 -0.16 4.17 6.98
C TYR A 127 -0.42 3.75 5.54
N ALA A 128 -1.59 4.12 5.00
CA ALA A 128 -1.87 3.95 3.59
C ALA A 128 -1.03 4.91 2.73
N LEU A 129 -0.70 4.49 1.52
CA LEU A 129 0.01 5.29 0.51
C LEU A 129 -0.84 5.60 -0.72
N THR A 130 -1.63 4.62 -1.19
CA THR A 130 -2.59 4.81 -2.28
C THR A 130 -3.87 4.02 -2.00
N ARG A 131 -4.95 4.41 -2.67
CA ARG A 131 -6.26 3.73 -2.62
C ARG A 131 -6.62 3.15 -3.97
N ARG A 132 -7.36 2.04 -3.95
CA ARG A 132 -8.11 1.52 -5.09
C ARG A 132 -9.48 1.06 -4.60
N ALA A 133 -10.48 1.26 -5.44
CA ALA A 133 -11.83 0.81 -5.14
C ALA A 133 -12.07 -0.60 -5.68
N ARG A 134 -12.89 -1.37 -4.97
CA ARG A 134 -13.46 -2.63 -5.43
C ARG A 134 -14.74 -2.32 -6.18
N VAL A 135 -14.73 -2.37 -7.49
CA VAL A 135 -15.79 -1.85 -8.37
C VAL A 135 -16.45 -2.96 -9.18
N PHE A 136 -17.55 -2.60 -9.82
CA PHE A 136 -18.14 -3.44 -10.86
C PHE A 136 -17.67 -2.97 -12.24
N TYR A 137 -17.20 -3.92 -13.02
CA TYR A 137 -16.98 -3.81 -14.44
C TYR A 137 -18.24 -4.36 -15.11
N VAL A 138 -19.12 -3.47 -15.57
CA VAL A 138 -20.40 -3.86 -16.14
C VAL A 138 -20.36 -3.76 -17.66
N SER A 139 -21.02 -4.73 -18.32
CA SER A 139 -21.18 -4.70 -19.79
C SER A 139 -21.87 -3.42 -20.24
N LYS A 140 -21.27 -2.68 -21.18
CA LYS A 140 -21.87 -1.46 -21.76
C LYS A 140 -23.19 -1.73 -22.46
N ASP A 141 -23.33 -2.92 -23.05
CA ASP A 141 -24.48 -3.25 -23.89
C ASP A 141 -25.61 -3.89 -23.11
N ARG A 142 -25.31 -4.73 -22.09
CA ARG A 142 -26.28 -5.59 -21.40
C ARG A 142 -26.71 -5.08 -20.02
N VAL A 143 -25.96 -4.13 -19.43
CA VAL A 143 -26.27 -3.52 -18.11
C VAL A 143 -26.55 -2.05 -18.29
N LYS A 144 -27.75 -1.61 -17.93
CA LYS A 144 -28.19 -0.19 -18.06
C LYS A 144 -28.09 0.58 -16.75
N GLU A 145 -28.05 -0.13 -15.64
CA GLU A 145 -27.97 0.42 -14.28
C GLU A 145 -26.70 1.23 -14.11
N THR A 146 -26.81 2.50 -13.78
CA THR A 146 -25.69 3.44 -13.56
C THR A 146 -25.27 3.51 -12.09
N ALA A 147 -26.16 3.18 -11.18
CA ALA A 147 -25.93 3.07 -9.74
C ALA A 147 -26.26 1.63 -9.31
N MET A 148 -25.41 1.04 -8.49
CA MET A 148 -25.56 -0.32 -7.99
C MET A 148 -24.97 -0.41 -6.59
N THR A 149 -25.39 -1.42 -5.82
CA THR A 149 -24.81 -1.75 -4.51
C THR A 149 -24.18 -3.14 -4.52
N TYR A 150 -23.30 -3.43 -3.55
CA TYR A 150 -22.78 -4.80 -3.40
C TYR A 150 -23.89 -5.79 -3.08
N GLU A 151 -24.86 -5.33 -2.27
CA GLU A 151 -26.01 -6.10 -1.80
C GLU A 151 -26.88 -6.58 -2.96
N GLU A 152 -27.09 -5.75 -3.97
CA GLU A 152 -27.89 -6.08 -5.17
C GLU A 152 -27.32 -7.26 -5.96
N LEU A 153 -26.01 -7.54 -5.90
CA LEU A 153 -25.47 -8.72 -6.60
C LEU A 153 -25.98 -10.05 -6.02
N ALA A 154 -26.60 -10.05 -4.83
CA ALA A 154 -27.26 -11.21 -4.27
C ALA A 154 -28.74 -11.38 -4.76
N ASP A 155 -29.29 -10.36 -5.44
CA ASP A 155 -30.65 -10.44 -5.98
C ASP A 155 -30.73 -11.50 -7.10
N PRO A 156 -31.78 -12.35 -7.12
CA PRO A 156 -31.98 -13.36 -8.17
C PRO A 156 -31.99 -12.84 -9.62
N ASN A 157 -32.23 -11.55 -9.84
CA ASN A 157 -32.14 -10.91 -11.16
C ASN A 157 -30.71 -10.99 -11.76
N TRP A 158 -29.71 -11.22 -10.94
CA TRP A 158 -28.31 -11.40 -11.36
C TRP A 158 -27.92 -12.86 -11.56
N LYS A 159 -28.85 -13.81 -11.49
CA LYS A 159 -28.57 -15.23 -11.62
C LYS A 159 -27.84 -15.57 -12.92
N GLY A 160 -26.66 -16.17 -12.80
CA GLY A 160 -25.79 -16.54 -13.93
C GLY A 160 -25.16 -15.35 -14.64
N ARG A 161 -25.12 -14.15 -14.01
CA ARG A 161 -24.65 -12.91 -14.64
C ARG A 161 -23.41 -12.30 -13.98
N VAL A 162 -22.88 -12.91 -12.90
CA VAL A 162 -21.75 -12.36 -12.14
C VAL A 162 -20.51 -13.23 -12.32
N CYS A 163 -19.37 -12.60 -12.60
CA CYS A 163 -18.04 -13.22 -12.60
C CYS A 163 -17.13 -12.57 -11.57
N MET A 164 -16.40 -13.39 -10.83
CA MET A 164 -15.34 -12.91 -9.97
C MET A 164 -14.27 -13.97 -9.72
N ARG A 165 -13.17 -13.53 -9.17
CA ARG A 165 -12.07 -14.37 -8.69
C ARG A 165 -12.45 -15.14 -7.43
N SER A 166 -11.58 -16.03 -6.98
CA SER A 166 -11.74 -16.79 -5.74
C SER A 166 -12.18 -15.89 -4.57
N GLY A 167 -13.14 -16.40 -3.79
CA GLY A 167 -13.58 -15.78 -2.54
C GLY A 167 -12.47 -15.73 -1.48
N GLN A 168 -11.54 -16.70 -1.50
CA GLN A 168 -10.38 -16.75 -0.59
C GLN A 168 -9.24 -15.81 -1.01
N HIS A 169 -9.32 -15.18 -2.18
CA HIS A 169 -8.32 -14.19 -2.53
C HIS A 169 -8.41 -12.97 -1.59
N THR A 170 -7.26 -12.42 -1.20
CA THR A 170 -7.14 -11.31 -0.22
C THR A 170 -8.09 -10.13 -0.48
N TYR A 171 -8.37 -9.79 -1.76
CA TYR A 171 -9.29 -8.70 -2.12
C TYR A 171 -10.76 -9.07 -1.92
N SER A 172 -11.12 -10.33 -2.14
CA SER A 172 -12.47 -10.83 -1.92
C SER A 172 -12.74 -10.97 -0.42
N VAL A 173 -11.81 -11.53 0.34
CA VAL A 173 -11.87 -11.58 1.81
C VAL A 173 -12.02 -10.19 2.41
N ALA A 174 -11.30 -9.18 1.88
CA ALA A 174 -11.44 -7.80 2.35
C ALA A 174 -12.85 -7.22 2.08
N LEU A 175 -13.43 -7.51 0.92
CA LEU A 175 -14.82 -7.11 0.62
C LEU A 175 -15.81 -7.81 1.56
N VAL A 176 -15.69 -9.13 1.77
CA VAL A 176 -16.56 -9.87 2.70
C VAL A 176 -16.41 -9.33 4.13
N ALA A 177 -15.19 -9.02 4.58
CA ALA A 177 -14.95 -8.37 5.88
C ALA A 177 -15.62 -6.99 5.98
N SER A 178 -15.62 -6.23 4.88
CA SER A 178 -16.33 -4.94 4.81
C SER A 178 -17.86 -5.13 4.90
N MET A 179 -18.42 -6.18 4.28
CA MET A 179 -19.85 -6.50 4.42
C MET A 179 -20.19 -6.92 5.84
N ILE A 180 -19.36 -7.74 6.50
CA ILE A 180 -19.57 -8.10 7.92
C ILE A 180 -19.56 -6.84 8.81
N ALA A 181 -18.62 -5.94 8.58
CA ALA A 181 -18.47 -4.73 9.40
C ALA A 181 -19.63 -3.74 9.22
N ASN A 182 -20.21 -3.64 8.02
CA ASN A 182 -21.31 -2.73 7.74
C ASN A 182 -22.69 -3.33 8.09
N ASP A 183 -22.89 -4.61 7.79
CA ASP A 183 -24.24 -5.22 7.77
C ASP A 183 -24.40 -6.31 8.83
N GLY A 184 -23.31 -6.72 9.49
CA GLY A 184 -23.30 -7.85 10.41
C GLY A 184 -23.08 -9.20 9.70
N LYS A 185 -22.70 -10.22 10.50
CA LYS A 185 -22.28 -11.52 10.00
C LYS A 185 -23.37 -12.29 9.26
N GLU A 186 -24.58 -12.30 9.83
CA GLU A 186 -25.73 -13.04 9.30
C GLU A 186 -26.14 -12.47 7.93
N GLN A 187 -26.20 -11.16 7.79
CA GLN A 187 -26.52 -10.48 6.53
C GLN A 187 -25.41 -10.69 5.49
N ALA A 188 -24.16 -10.60 5.90
CA ALA A 188 -23.01 -10.88 5.03
C ALA A 188 -23.01 -12.33 4.54
N GLU A 189 -23.41 -13.29 5.39
CA GLU A 189 -23.55 -14.71 4.99
C GLU A 189 -24.67 -14.89 3.95
N ALA A 190 -25.85 -14.32 4.21
CA ALA A 190 -26.97 -14.37 3.27
C ALA A 190 -26.61 -13.71 1.92
N TRP A 191 -25.95 -12.56 1.97
CA TRP A 191 -25.43 -11.89 0.77
C TRP A 191 -24.43 -12.77 0.01
N LEU A 192 -23.48 -13.38 0.70
CA LEU A 192 -22.46 -14.22 0.07
C LEU A 192 -23.07 -15.49 -0.58
N GLN A 193 -24.11 -16.07 0.04
CA GLN A 193 -24.88 -17.20 -0.52
C GLN A 193 -25.63 -16.77 -1.79
N GLY A 194 -26.32 -15.62 -1.76
CA GLY A 194 -27.01 -15.07 -2.93
C GLY A 194 -26.04 -14.73 -4.07
N LEU A 195 -24.92 -14.07 -3.75
CA LEU A 195 -23.86 -13.79 -4.73
C LEU A 195 -23.31 -15.08 -5.35
N LYS A 196 -23.05 -16.13 -4.53
CA LYS A 196 -22.63 -17.45 -5.04
C LYS A 196 -23.63 -18.03 -6.01
N ALA A 197 -24.93 -17.98 -5.68
CA ALA A 197 -26.01 -18.51 -6.53
C ALA A 197 -26.11 -17.75 -7.87
N ASN A 198 -25.65 -16.49 -7.92
CA ASN A 198 -25.70 -15.62 -9.08
C ASN A 198 -24.44 -15.67 -9.96
N LEU A 199 -23.42 -16.43 -9.55
CA LEU A 199 -22.22 -16.62 -10.36
C LEU A 199 -22.54 -17.29 -11.69
N ALA A 200 -21.94 -16.81 -12.78
CA ALA A 200 -22.05 -17.42 -14.11
C ALA A 200 -21.23 -18.71 -14.23
N ARG A 201 -20.18 -18.81 -13.43
CA ARG A 201 -19.27 -19.96 -13.38
C ARG A 201 -18.58 -20.05 -12.01
N LYS A 202 -17.93 -21.17 -11.76
CA LYS A 202 -17.01 -21.31 -10.63
C LYS A 202 -15.98 -20.17 -10.63
N PRO A 203 -15.70 -19.53 -9.49
CA PRO A 203 -14.63 -18.54 -9.37
C PRO A 203 -13.30 -19.07 -9.90
N ALA A 204 -12.68 -18.33 -10.82
CA ALA A 204 -11.39 -18.69 -11.41
C ALA A 204 -10.70 -17.48 -12.03
N GLY A 205 -9.38 -17.55 -12.17
CA GLY A 205 -8.56 -16.47 -12.71
C GLY A 205 -8.48 -15.26 -11.77
N GLY A 206 -8.12 -14.13 -12.34
CA GLY A 206 -8.04 -12.84 -11.65
C GLY A 206 -9.15 -11.89 -12.09
N ASP A 207 -9.05 -10.63 -11.64
CA ASP A 207 -10.04 -9.60 -11.95
C ASP A 207 -10.10 -9.28 -13.45
N ARG A 208 -8.96 -9.32 -14.16
CA ARG A 208 -8.90 -9.07 -15.61
C ARG A 208 -9.55 -10.18 -16.42
N GLU A 209 -9.36 -11.43 -16.01
CA GLU A 209 -10.01 -12.58 -16.63
C GLU A 209 -11.53 -12.55 -16.43
N ALA A 210 -12.00 -12.05 -15.27
CA ALA A 210 -13.43 -11.82 -15.06
C ALA A 210 -13.99 -10.74 -16.01
N VAL A 211 -13.23 -9.68 -16.29
CA VAL A 211 -13.62 -8.67 -17.31
C VAL A 211 -13.60 -9.24 -18.72
N ARG A 212 -12.62 -10.10 -19.06
CA ARG A 212 -12.64 -10.86 -20.33
C ARG A 212 -13.93 -11.65 -20.47
N ASP A 213 -14.37 -12.30 -19.40
CA ASP A 213 -15.59 -13.11 -19.43
C ASP A 213 -16.85 -12.25 -19.63
N VAL A 214 -16.86 -11.00 -19.16
CA VAL A 214 -17.91 -10.01 -19.49
C VAL A 214 -17.87 -9.66 -20.96
N GLN A 215 -16.69 -9.39 -21.52
CA GLN A 215 -16.54 -9.11 -22.95
C GLN A 215 -17.00 -10.29 -23.82
N ALA A 216 -16.72 -11.52 -23.39
CA ALA A 216 -17.13 -12.73 -24.09
C ALA A 216 -18.63 -13.06 -23.92
N GLY A 217 -19.38 -12.32 -23.11
CA GLY A 217 -20.82 -12.56 -22.90
C GLY A 217 -21.14 -13.68 -21.91
N LEU A 218 -20.16 -14.21 -21.18
CA LEU A 218 -20.37 -15.24 -20.18
C LEU A 218 -21.07 -14.70 -18.93
N CYS A 219 -20.78 -13.45 -18.57
CA CYS A 219 -21.42 -12.73 -17.48
C CYS A 219 -21.61 -11.26 -17.87
N ASP A 220 -22.38 -10.53 -17.09
CA ASP A 220 -22.68 -9.11 -17.36
C ASP A 220 -21.95 -8.18 -16.43
N VAL A 221 -21.56 -8.68 -15.26
CA VAL A 221 -20.84 -7.93 -14.20
C VAL A 221 -19.63 -8.72 -13.75
N ALA A 222 -18.48 -8.06 -13.68
CA ALA A 222 -17.29 -8.57 -13.01
C ALA A 222 -16.93 -7.68 -11.81
N VAL A 223 -16.48 -8.29 -10.70
CA VAL A 223 -16.00 -7.57 -9.51
C VAL A 223 -14.48 -7.48 -9.58
N GLY A 224 -13.94 -6.25 -9.57
CA GLY A 224 -12.50 -6.05 -9.70
C GLY A 224 -11.99 -4.74 -9.09
N ASN A 225 -10.67 -4.57 -9.04
CA ASN A 225 -10.06 -3.33 -8.57
C ASN A 225 -9.90 -2.33 -9.71
N THR A 226 -10.10 -1.04 -9.42
CA THR A 226 -10.10 0.06 -10.41
C THR A 226 -8.85 0.10 -11.31
N TYR A 227 -7.65 -0.10 -10.77
CA TYR A 227 -6.41 0.03 -11.53
C TYR A 227 -6.26 -0.98 -12.67
N TYR A 228 -7.01 -2.10 -12.64
CA TYR A 228 -7.00 -3.05 -13.74
C TYR A 228 -7.58 -2.49 -15.03
N MET A 229 -8.47 -1.50 -14.97
CA MET A 229 -8.94 -0.78 -16.17
C MET A 229 -7.75 -0.16 -16.90
N ALA A 230 -6.90 0.59 -16.20
CA ALA A 230 -5.73 1.20 -16.81
C ALA A 230 -4.74 0.16 -17.36
N ALA A 231 -4.53 -0.94 -16.61
CA ALA A 231 -3.65 -2.02 -17.04
C ALA A 231 -4.15 -2.68 -18.35
N MET A 232 -5.45 -2.95 -18.46
CA MET A 232 -6.05 -3.52 -19.66
C MET A 232 -6.04 -2.55 -20.83
N LEU A 233 -6.30 -1.26 -20.62
CA LEU A 233 -6.24 -0.22 -21.66
C LEU A 233 -4.84 -0.07 -22.27
N LYS A 234 -3.78 -0.28 -21.47
CA LYS A 234 -2.38 -0.23 -21.92
C LYS A 234 -1.91 -1.51 -22.61
N ASN A 235 -2.62 -2.63 -22.43
CA ASN A 235 -2.25 -3.92 -23.01
C ASN A 235 -3.06 -4.17 -24.30
N PRO A 236 -2.43 -4.25 -25.50
CA PRO A 236 -3.14 -4.47 -26.76
C PRO A 236 -4.05 -5.71 -26.78
N GLU A 237 -3.63 -6.80 -26.12
CA GLU A 237 -4.40 -8.05 -26.05
C GLU A 237 -5.63 -7.94 -25.15
N GLN A 238 -5.62 -7.02 -24.17
CA GLN A 238 -6.67 -6.85 -23.17
C GLN A 238 -7.54 -5.61 -23.39
N LYS A 239 -7.13 -4.74 -24.31
CA LYS A 239 -7.85 -3.49 -24.59
C LYS A 239 -9.31 -3.71 -24.96
N ALA A 240 -9.60 -4.74 -25.75
CA ALA A 240 -10.97 -5.08 -26.11
C ALA A 240 -11.83 -5.47 -24.89
N TRP A 241 -11.24 -6.04 -23.83
CA TRP A 241 -11.95 -6.34 -22.59
C TRP A 241 -12.35 -5.06 -21.86
N ALA A 242 -11.40 -4.12 -21.75
CA ALA A 242 -11.65 -2.80 -21.14
C ALA A 242 -12.70 -1.99 -21.92
N ASP A 243 -12.63 -2.03 -23.27
CA ASP A 243 -13.55 -1.27 -24.14
C ASP A 243 -15.00 -1.77 -24.04
N ALA A 244 -15.22 -3.05 -23.71
CA ALA A 244 -16.55 -3.65 -23.59
C ALA A 244 -17.27 -3.32 -22.27
N VAL A 245 -16.57 -2.78 -21.28
CA VAL A 245 -17.11 -2.52 -19.93
C VAL A 245 -17.00 -1.05 -19.53
N ARG A 246 -17.81 -0.66 -18.57
CA ARG A 246 -17.64 0.58 -17.80
C ARG A 246 -17.51 0.27 -16.32
N ILE A 247 -16.92 1.18 -15.57
CA ILE A 247 -16.85 1.08 -14.10
C ILE A 247 -18.13 1.63 -13.49
N VAL A 248 -18.67 0.92 -12.51
CA VAL A 248 -19.68 1.40 -11.56
C VAL A 248 -19.08 1.29 -10.16
N PHE A 249 -19.17 2.38 -9.39
CA PHE A 249 -18.75 2.43 -7.99
C PHE A 249 -19.91 1.98 -7.11
N PRO A 250 -19.86 0.78 -6.50
CA PRO A 250 -20.98 0.29 -5.69
C PRO A 250 -21.18 1.15 -4.45
N ASN A 251 -22.44 1.27 -4.01
CA ASN A 251 -22.84 2.01 -2.81
C ASN A 251 -22.45 3.50 -2.82
N ALA A 252 -22.14 4.10 -3.98
CA ALA A 252 -21.70 5.50 -4.10
C ALA A 252 -22.73 6.51 -3.57
N ASP A 253 -24.03 6.18 -3.65
CA ASP A 253 -25.13 7.00 -3.16
C ASP A 253 -25.55 6.65 -1.71
N GLY A 254 -24.82 5.74 -1.07
CA GLY A 254 -25.04 5.29 0.30
C GLY A 254 -23.78 5.37 1.16
N ARG A 255 -23.36 4.24 1.74
CA ARG A 255 -22.19 4.16 2.63
C ARG A 255 -20.85 4.43 1.94
N GLY A 256 -20.80 4.33 0.63
CA GLY A 256 -19.59 4.46 -0.17
C GLY A 256 -19.02 3.12 -0.62
N THR A 257 -18.11 3.20 -1.59
CA THR A 257 -17.45 2.04 -2.20
C THR A 257 -16.33 1.51 -1.32
N HIS A 258 -16.27 0.19 -1.13
CA HIS A 258 -15.15 -0.46 -0.43
C HIS A 258 -13.82 -0.14 -1.11
N VAL A 259 -12.85 0.29 -0.32
CA VAL A 259 -11.49 0.58 -0.77
C VAL A 259 -10.48 -0.33 -0.09
N ASN A 260 -9.40 -0.63 -0.81
CA ASN A 260 -8.20 -1.21 -0.26
C ASN A 260 -7.03 -0.26 -0.52
N VAL A 261 -5.91 -0.44 0.17
CA VAL A 261 -4.76 0.47 0.10
C VAL A 261 -3.47 -0.30 -0.11
N SER A 262 -2.52 0.31 -0.79
CA SER A 262 -1.12 0.00 -0.53
C SER A 262 -0.65 0.84 0.66
N GLY A 263 0.36 0.38 1.36
CA GLY A 263 0.80 1.13 2.52
C GLY A 263 2.21 0.80 2.97
N MET A 264 2.58 1.45 4.06
CA MET A 264 3.89 1.37 4.68
C MET A 264 3.78 1.17 6.19
N ALA A 265 4.79 0.54 6.75
CA ALA A 265 4.98 0.40 8.20
C ALA A 265 6.46 0.61 8.53
N MET A 266 6.76 1.26 9.67
CA MET A 266 8.10 1.26 10.21
C MET A 266 8.39 -0.11 10.83
N ALA A 267 9.60 -0.65 10.65
CA ALA A 267 10.00 -1.87 11.32
C ALA A 267 10.16 -1.64 12.84
N ALA A 268 9.83 -2.66 13.64
CA ALA A 268 9.89 -2.57 15.11
C ALA A 268 11.30 -2.24 15.63
N HIS A 269 12.32 -2.70 14.93
CA HIS A 269 13.73 -2.55 15.30
C HIS A 269 14.53 -1.81 14.22
N ALA A 270 13.89 -0.87 13.50
CA ALA A 270 14.52 -0.11 12.42
C ALA A 270 15.90 0.45 12.82
N PRO A 271 17.02 -0.05 12.25
CA PRO A 271 18.36 0.42 12.61
C PRO A 271 18.61 1.86 12.14
N ASN A 272 17.99 2.27 11.03
CA ASN A 272 18.10 3.62 10.47
C ASN A 272 16.82 4.43 10.68
N LYS A 273 16.31 4.47 11.91
CA LYS A 273 15.01 5.05 12.25
C LYS A 273 14.81 6.47 11.72
N ALA A 274 15.81 7.35 11.84
CA ALA A 274 15.71 8.72 11.35
C ALA A 274 15.55 8.79 9.82
N SER A 275 16.25 7.94 9.07
CA SER A 275 16.11 7.82 7.61
C SER A 275 14.78 7.22 7.23
N ALA A 276 14.28 6.25 8.01
CA ALA A 276 12.94 5.67 7.83
C ALA A 276 11.83 6.71 8.01
N GLU A 277 11.91 7.54 9.05
CA GLU A 277 10.96 8.64 9.28
C GLU A 277 10.96 9.63 8.13
N LYS A 278 12.14 10.04 7.62
CA LYS A 278 12.27 10.89 6.44
C LYS A 278 11.65 10.26 5.19
N LEU A 279 11.88 8.95 4.95
CA LEU A 279 11.29 8.24 3.82
C LEU A 279 9.76 8.18 3.95
N MET A 280 9.23 7.83 5.12
CA MET A 280 7.79 7.76 5.34
C MET A 280 7.12 9.14 5.16
N GLY A 281 7.72 10.22 5.66
CA GLY A 281 7.27 11.59 5.42
C GLY A 281 7.28 11.96 3.94
N PHE A 282 8.37 11.63 3.23
CA PHE A 282 8.45 11.85 1.78
C PHE A 282 7.33 11.11 1.02
N LEU A 283 7.05 9.85 1.36
CA LEU A 283 6.04 9.03 0.67
C LEU A 283 4.61 9.58 0.79
N VAL A 284 4.31 10.38 1.81
CA VAL A 284 3.04 11.10 1.94
C VAL A 284 3.10 12.54 1.42
N SER A 285 4.23 12.99 0.89
CA SER A 285 4.35 14.33 0.29
C SER A 285 3.53 14.45 -1.00
N PRO A 286 3.09 15.66 -1.38
CA PRO A 286 2.36 15.87 -2.63
C PRO A 286 3.11 15.37 -3.88
N ALA A 287 4.43 15.50 -3.91
CA ALA A 287 5.26 15.04 -5.03
C ALA A 287 5.24 13.52 -5.14
N ALA A 288 5.50 12.81 -4.05
CA ALA A 288 5.49 11.35 -4.01
C ALA A 288 4.10 10.77 -4.32
N GLN A 289 3.04 11.39 -3.79
CA GLN A 289 1.66 10.95 -4.02
C GLN A 289 1.27 11.04 -5.50
N LYS A 290 1.69 12.09 -6.21
CA LYS A 290 1.48 12.22 -7.67
C LYS A 290 2.23 11.15 -8.46
N ILE A 291 3.51 10.91 -8.13
CA ILE A 291 4.31 9.86 -8.78
C ILE A 291 3.65 8.49 -8.57
N TYR A 292 3.25 8.18 -7.35
CA TYR A 292 2.70 6.88 -6.98
C TYR A 292 1.33 6.63 -7.64
N ALA A 293 0.43 7.60 -7.55
CA ALA A 293 -0.89 7.51 -8.17
C ALA A 293 -0.80 7.34 -9.70
N ALA A 294 0.09 8.08 -10.36
CA ALA A 294 0.30 7.99 -11.80
C ALA A 294 0.90 6.64 -12.22
N GLY A 295 1.86 6.11 -11.44
CA GLY A 295 2.57 4.87 -11.75
C GLY A 295 1.65 3.66 -11.86
N ASN A 296 0.63 3.56 -10.99
CA ASN A 296 -0.30 2.42 -10.96
C ASN A 296 -1.77 2.80 -11.19
N SER A 297 -2.08 4.03 -11.60
CA SER A 297 -3.46 4.51 -11.80
C SER A 297 -4.34 4.27 -10.56
N GLU A 298 -3.79 4.57 -9.39
CA GLU A 298 -4.46 4.51 -8.09
C GLU A 298 -4.84 5.92 -7.59
N TYR A 299 -5.67 5.98 -6.56
CA TYR A 299 -6.06 7.25 -5.94
C TYR A 299 -5.07 7.62 -4.84
N PRO A 300 -4.62 8.89 -4.77
CA PRO A 300 -3.85 9.40 -3.64
C PRO A 300 -4.62 9.24 -2.32
N VAL A 301 -3.90 9.09 -1.22
CA VAL A 301 -4.51 9.08 0.13
C VAL A 301 -4.50 10.46 0.78
N VAL A 302 -3.56 11.31 0.40
CA VAL A 302 -3.42 12.65 0.97
C VAL A 302 -4.51 13.56 0.38
N PRO A 303 -5.32 14.23 1.22
CA PRO A 303 -6.37 15.13 0.76
C PRO A 303 -5.84 16.26 -0.12
N GLY A 304 -6.61 16.67 -1.12
CA GLY A 304 -6.25 17.75 -2.03
C GLY A 304 -5.28 17.35 -3.16
N ILE A 305 -4.88 16.08 -3.23
CA ILE A 305 -4.09 15.56 -4.36
C ILE A 305 -5.03 14.79 -5.29
N ASP A 306 -5.11 15.24 -6.53
CA ASP A 306 -5.96 14.61 -7.54
C ASP A 306 -5.33 13.32 -8.09
N ALA A 307 -6.20 12.35 -8.39
CA ALA A 307 -5.84 11.23 -9.24
C ALA A 307 -5.59 11.70 -10.69
N THR A 308 -5.00 10.85 -11.53
CA THR A 308 -4.76 11.15 -12.95
C THR A 308 -6.09 11.35 -13.70
N ASP A 309 -6.04 12.06 -14.85
CA ASP A 309 -7.22 12.28 -15.69
C ASP A 309 -7.90 10.97 -16.09
N LEU A 310 -7.13 9.95 -16.42
CA LEU A 310 -7.66 8.63 -16.71
C LEU A 310 -8.47 8.07 -15.53
N VAL A 311 -7.94 8.13 -14.31
CA VAL A 311 -8.62 7.62 -13.12
C VAL A 311 -9.88 8.44 -12.82
N ARG A 312 -9.83 9.77 -12.97
CA ARG A 312 -10.98 10.66 -12.81
C ARG A 312 -12.07 10.42 -13.87
N SER A 313 -11.68 10.00 -15.08
CA SER A 313 -12.65 9.71 -16.15
C SER A 313 -13.57 8.52 -15.88
N TRP A 314 -13.23 7.68 -14.90
CA TRP A 314 -14.08 6.55 -14.49
C TRP A 314 -15.26 6.95 -13.59
N GLY A 315 -15.24 8.17 -13.05
CA GLY A 315 -16.23 8.70 -12.12
C GLY A 315 -15.62 9.09 -10.77
N GLU A 316 -16.46 9.65 -9.91
CA GLU A 316 -16.05 10.07 -8.57
C GLU A 316 -16.03 8.87 -7.61
N LEU A 317 -14.89 8.65 -6.95
CA LEU A 317 -14.79 7.68 -5.87
C LEU A 317 -15.29 8.31 -4.56
N LYS A 318 -16.43 7.84 -4.07
CA LYS A 318 -16.92 8.10 -2.71
C LYS A 318 -16.59 6.87 -1.85
N PRO A 319 -15.48 6.87 -1.10
CA PRO A 319 -15.05 5.69 -0.34
C PRO A 319 -15.96 5.46 0.86
N ASP A 320 -16.15 4.18 1.22
CA ASP A 320 -16.72 3.81 2.51
C ASP A 320 -15.89 4.45 3.63
N LYS A 321 -16.56 4.98 4.63
CA LYS A 321 -15.96 5.69 5.77
C LYS A 321 -15.50 4.74 6.88
N LEU A 322 -15.74 3.44 6.72
CA LEU A 322 -15.32 2.43 7.69
C LEU A 322 -13.80 2.40 7.80
N PRO A 323 -13.24 2.46 9.02
CA PRO A 323 -11.78 2.37 9.20
C PRO A 323 -11.24 1.03 8.69
N LEU A 324 -10.14 1.05 7.91
CA LEU A 324 -9.53 -0.19 7.41
C LEU A 324 -9.05 -1.12 8.53
N ALA A 325 -8.68 -0.57 9.69
CA ALA A 325 -8.33 -1.37 10.86
C ALA A 325 -9.51 -2.24 11.35
N GLU A 326 -10.74 -1.75 11.26
CA GLU A 326 -11.95 -2.52 11.58
C GLU A 326 -12.12 -3.69 10.61
N ILE A 327 -12.01 -3.43 9.31
CA ILE A 327 -12.05 -4.47 8.27
C ILE A 327 -10.93 -5.49 8.49
N GLY A 328 -9.73 -5.01 8.86
CA GLY A 328 -8.56 -5.85 9.14
C GLY A 328 -8.85 -6.92 10.19
N ARG A 329 -9.49 -6.54 11.29
CA ARG A 329 -9.84 -7.46 12.40
C ARG A 329 -10.83 -8.56 11.99
N LEU A 330 -11.68 -8.30 11.00
CA LEU A 330 -12.71 -9.24 10.54
C LEU A 330 -12.25 -10.18 9.42
N ARG A 331 -11.00 -10.07 8.96
CA ARG A 331 -10.49 -10.87 7.82
C ARG A 331 -10.51 -12.36 8.06
N LYS A 332 -10.18 -12.81 9.27
CA LYS A 332 -10.25 -14.23 9.62
C LYS A 332 -11.68 -14.74 9.55
N GLU A 333 -12.62 -14.03 10.18
CA GLU A 333 -14.04 -14.35 10.15
C GLU A 333 -14.61 -14.34 8.72
N ALA A 334 -14.20 -13.37 7.89
CA ALA A 334 -14.59 -13.30 6.50
C ALA A 334 -14.09 -14.51 5.69
N SER A 335 -12.84 -14.95 5.91
CA SER A 335 -12.28 -16.14 5.27
C SER A 335 -13.03 -17.41 5.70
N GLU A 336 -13.31 -17.57 6.99
CA GLU A 336 -14.11 -18.69 7.53
C GLU A 336 -15.54 -18.68 6.93
N LEU A 337 -16.12 -17.50 6.70
CA LEU A 337 -17.44 -17.37 6.07
C LEU A 337 -17.43 -17.80 4.60
N VAL A 338 -16.39 -17.42 3.85
CA VAL A 338 -16.18 -17.87 2.46
C VAL A 338 -16.11 -19.40 2.37
N ASP A 339 -15.39 -20.04 3.30
CA ASP A 339 -15.30 -21.51 3.39
C ASP A 339 -16.62 -22.14 3.79
N LYS A 340 -17.31 -21.59 4.80
CA LYS A 340 -18.61 -22.07 5.26
C LYS A 340 -19.65 -22.09 4.13
N VAL A 341 -19.71 -21.03 3.34
CA VAL A 341 -20.58 -20.91 2.19
C VAL A 341 -20.10 -21.77 1.01
N GLN A 342 -18.87 -22.27 1.05
CA GLN A 342 -18.24 -22.97 -0.07
C GLN A 342 -18.26 -22.13 -1.35
N PHE A 343 -17.94 -20.84 -1.24
CA PHE A 343 -18.07 -19.87 -2.33
C PHE A 343 -17.29 -20.30 -3.58
N ASP A 344 -16.09 -20.83 -3.41
CA ASP A 344 -15.21 -21.25 -4.51
C ASP A 344 -15.62 -22.58 -5.16
N ALA A 345 -16.64 -23.26 -4.63
CA ALA A 345 -17.26 -24.39 -5.34
C ALA A 345 -18.09 -23.93 -6.53
N GLY A 346 -18.59 -22.69 -6.54
CA GLY A 346 -19.39 -22.09 -7.61
C GLY A 346 -20.88 -22.29 -7.45
N PRO A 347 -21.68 -21.83 -8.44
CA PRO A 347 -23.14 -21.93 -8.37
C PRO A 347 -23.59 -23.38 -8.42
N GLY A 348 -24.64 -23.72 -7.66
CA GLY A 348 -25.26 -25.05 -7.67
C GLY A 348 -24.52 -26.12 -6.88
N SER A 349 -23.56 -25.76 -6.06
CA SER A 349 -22.83 -26.68 -5.18
C SER A 349 -23.30 -26.56 -3.74
#